data_fc6419ede7f0497049d9a6a7ce327cda
#
_entry.id   fc6419ede7f0497049d9a6a7ce327cda
#
_cell.length_a   1.000
_cell.length_b   1.000
_cell.length_c   1.000
_cell.angle_alpha   90.00
_cell.angle_beta   90.00
_cell.angle_gamma   90.00
#
_symmetry.space_group_name_H-M   'P 1'
#
loop_
_entity.id
_entity.type
_entity.pdbx_description
1 polymer ?
#
loop_
_entity_poly.entity_id
_entity_poly.type
_entity_poly.pdbx_seq_one_letter_code
_entity_poly.pdbx_strand_id
1 'polypeptide(L)'
;MDATIGICRYSDAMTTTLPAVVLGLAAEDATTYAEWFACLADPTRVRLLHTVATHPGEITVGALTEAVGVSQSTCSHHLRKLADVGFVRLRKEGTATLVSVNPACCTGLPHAADAVMGTIVTRPCCPTDLPTDVTVRALSEQDWPDVRRIYGEGIATRNATFETETPSRRTLESKWLPDHRWVAVIDGQVAGWAAATPVSPRECYSGVAETSVYVAEAFRGRGVGKTLLHKQVTAADEAGLWTLQTSIFPENRASIALHHSAGFRTVGVRERIAQHHGTWRDTVMLERRTPSTPTC
;
A
#
# COMPACT_ATOMS: atom_id res chain seq x y z
N MET A 1 15.54 8.87 -42.44
CA MET A 1 16.10 9.35 -41.16
C MET A 1 15.72 8.28 -40.12
N ASP A 2 16.68 7.37 -39.92
CA ASP A 2 16.48 6.19 -39.04
C ASP A 2 16.54 6.59 -37.57
N ALA A 3 15.46 6.34 -36.86
CA ALA A 3 15.40 6.43 -35.39
C ALA A 3 15.83 5.08 -34.81
N THR A 4 17.12 4.96 -34.50
CA THR A 4 17.71 3.79 -33.86
C THR A 4 17.22 3.74 -32.39
N ILE A 5 16.37 2.75 -32.09
CA ILE A 5 15.97 2.39 -30.74
C ILE A 5 17.23 1.83 -30.04
N GLY A 6 17.66 2.53 -28.99
CA GLY A 6 18.79 2.11 -28.16
C GLY A 6 18.45 0.85 -27.37
N ILE A 7 18.86 -0.31 -27.86
CA ILE A 7 18.88 -1.55 -27.11
C ILE A 7 20.03 -1.45 -26.11
N CYS A 8 19.71 -1.44 -24.83
CA CYS A 8 20.71 -1.54 -23.77
C CYS A 8 21.46 -2.89 -23.93
N ARG A 9 22.64 -2.86 -24.55
CA ARG A 9 23.52 -4.04 -24.65
C ARG A 9 24.24 -4.18 -23.32
N TYR A 10 23.86 -5.21 -22.57
CA TYR A 10 24.62 -5.67 -21.40
C TYR A 10 25.99 -6.20 -21.92
N SER A 11 27.04 -5.49 -21.58
CA SER A 11 28.42 -5.92 -21.83
C SER A 11 28.82 -6.87 -20.71
N ASP A 12 29.11 -8.13 -21.06
CA ASP A 12 29.75 -9.11 -20.18
C ASP A 12 31.13 -8.59 -19.74
N ALA A 13 31.22 -8.10 -18.52
CA ALA A 13 32.50 -8.00 -17.82
C ALA A 13 32.31 -7.92 -16.30
N MET A 14 32.83 -8.92 -15.62
CA MET A 14 33.21 -9.00 -14.22
C MET A 14 32.05 -9.12 -13.20
N THR A 15 31.87 -10.34 -12.75
CA THR A 15 31.20 -10.75 -11.53
C THR A 15 31.83 -10.07 -10.32
N THR A 16 31.50 -8.82 -10.08
CA THR A 16 31.67 -8.20 -8.77
C THR A 16 30.30 -8.23 -8.11
N THR A 17 30.12 -9.16 -7.19
CA THR A 17 28.96 -9.21 -6.32
C THR A 17 28.97 -7.91 -5.51
N LEU A 18 28.24 -6.89 -5.97
CA LEU A 18 27.96 -5.72 -5.16
C LEU A 18 27.18 -6.22 -3.94
N PRO A 19 27.62 -5.91 -2.71
CA PRO A 19 26.84 -6.26 -1.53
C PRO A 19 25.45 -5.64 -1.69
N ALA A 20 24.40 -6.42 -1.43
CA ALA A 20 23.05 -5.89 -1.35
C ALA A 20 23.10 -4.68 -0.41
N VAL A 21 22.86 -3.49 -0.95
CA VAL A 21 22.77 -2.27 -0.14
C VAL A 21 21.51 -2.46 0.69
N VAL A 22 21.68 -2.91 1.93
CA VAL A 22 20.61 -2.88 2.93
C VAL A 22 20.39 -1.40 3.20
N LEU A 23 19.37 -0.81 2.59
CA LEU A 23 18.90 0.53 2.90
C LEU A 23 18.28 0.46 4.30
N GLY A 24 19.10 0.66 5.32
CA GLY A 24 18.64 0.77 6.70
C GLY A 24 17.86 2.08 6.93
N LEU A 25 16.98 2.07 7.92
CA LEU A 25 16.35 3.29 8.40
C LEU A 25 17.46 4.27 8.87
N ALA A 26 17.34 5.56 8.51
CA ALA A 26 18.30 6.56 8.95
C ALA A 26 18.37 6.63 10.49
N ALA A 27 19.54 6.80 11.06
CA ALA A 27 19.73 6.78 12.52
C ALA A 27 18.90 7.85 13.25
N GLU A 28 18.73 9.02 12.64
CA GLU A 28 17.89 10.11 13.16
C GLU A 28 16.42 9.74 13.21
N ASP A 29 15.90 9.14 12.11
CA ASP A 29 14.52 8.67 12.04
C ASP A 29 14.28 7.53 13.04
N ALA A 30 15.22 6.59 13.14
CA ALA A 30 15.14 5.48 14.09
C ALA A 30 15.06 5.99 15.54
N THR A 31 15.84 7.02 15.89
CA THR A 31 15.81 7.64 17.22
C THR A 31 14.45 8.30 17.47
N THR A 32 13.97 9.12 16.54
CA THR A 32 12.69 9.83 16.63
C THR A 32 11.52 8.83 16.78
N TYR A 33 11.51 7.77 15.96
CA TYR A 33 10.45 6.77 16.02
C TYR A 33 10.49 5.95 17.31
N ALA A 34 11.69 5.63 17.79
CA ALA A 34 11.84 4.95 19.09
C ALA A 34 11.28 5.80 20.24
N GLU A 35 11.52 7.11 20.24
CA GLU A 35 10.96 8.04 21.24
C GLU A 35 9.42 8.07 21.18
N TRP A 36 8.83 8.12 19.99
CA TRP A 36 7.39 8.09 19.79
C TRP A 36 6.76 6.81 20.32
N PHE A 37 7.31 5.65 19.95
CA PHE A 37 6.81 4.35 20.43
C PHE A 37 7.02 4.18 21.93
N ALA A 38 8.15 4.61 22.48
CA ALA A 38 8.40 4.60 23.93
C ALA A 38 7.42 5.52 24.68
N CYS A 39 7.08 6.67 24.12
CA CYS A 39 6.04 7.54 24.68
C CYS A 39 4.69 6.83 24.73
N LEU A 40 4.31 6.08 23.71
CA LEU A 40 3.04 5.35 23.65
C LEU A 40 3.06 3.98 24.37
N ALA A 41 4.17 3.56 24.94
CA ALA A 41 4.26 2.31 25.72
C ALA A 41 3.52 2.37 27.08
N ASP A 42 2.84 3.46 27.40
CA ASP A 42 2.06 3.64 28.62
C ASP A 42 0.56 3.72 28.29
N PRO A 43 -0.29 2.85 28.87
CA PRO A 43 -1.71 2.79 28.54
C PRO A 43 -2.49 4.08 28.90
N THR A 44 -2.04 4.82 29.92
CA THR A 44 -2.68 6.09 30.29
C THR A 44 -2.43 7.15 29.20
N ARG A 45 -1.20 7.21 28.65
CA ARG A 45 -0.87 8.12 27.55
C ARG A 45 -1.65 7.78 26.28
N VAL A 46 -1.81 6.50 25.95
CA VAL A 46 -2.64 6.07 24.81
C VAL A 46 -4.10 6.50 24.99
N ARG A 47 -4.68 6.30 26.18
CA ARG A 47 -6.06 6.72 26.48
C ARG A 47 -6.22 8.24 26.40
N LEU A 48 -5.29 9.00 26.97
CA LEU A 48 -5.31 10.46 26.92
C LEU A 48 -5.20 10.97 25.47
N LEU A 49 -4.26 10.45 24.68
CA LEU A 49 -4.10 10.83 23.28
C LEU A 49 -5.36 10.50 22.46
N HIS A 50 -5.94 9.31 22.68
CA HIS A 50 -7.20 8.94 22.02
C HIS A 50 -8.33 9.88 22.36
N THR A 51 -8.51 10.23 23.65
CA THR A 51 -9.56 11.15 24.11
C THR A 51 -9.40 12.54 23.48
N VAL A 52 -8.16 13.06 23.44
CA VAL A 52 -7.87 14.35 22.78
C VAL A 52 -8.14 14.27 21.27
N ALA A 53 -7.75 13.17 20.62
CA ALA A 53 -7.89 12.98 19.16
C ALA A 53 -9.36 12.83 18.72
N THR A 54 -10.21 12.29 19.57
CA THR A 54 -11.64 12.08 19.28
C THR A 54 -12.52 13.24 19.75
N HIS A 55 -11.95 14.19 20.51
CA HIS A 55 -12.70 15.38 20.95
C HIS A 55 -12.80 16.41 19.81
N PRO A 56 -14.00 16.99 19.55
CA PRO A 56 -14.16 18.01 18.52
C PRO A 56 -13.57 19.35 18.96
N GLY A 57 -12.28 19.55 18.82
CA GLY A 57 -11.57 20.77 19.19
C GLY A 57 -10.67 20.62 20.42
N GLU A 58 -10.42 21.74 21.14
CA GLU A 58 -9.58 21.71 22.33
C GLU A 58 -10.35 21.23 23.56
N ILE A 59 -9.70 20.48 24.44
CA ILE A 59 -10.28 19.94 25.67
C ILE A 59 -9.46 20.40 26.90
N THR A 60 -10.11 20.69 28.02
CA THR A 60 -9.39 21.09 29.25
C THR A 60 -8.74 19.90 29.94
N VAL A 61 -7.63 20.13 30.67
CA VAL A 61 -7.01 19.10 31.51
C VAL A 61 -7.99 18.53 32.53
N GLY A 62 -8.88 19.34 33.08
CA GLY A 62 -9.92 18.89 34.03
C GLY A 62 -10.86 17.87 33.38
N ALA A 63 -11.43 18.18 32.23
CA ALA A 63 -12.29 17.27 31.48
C ALA A 63 -11.56 15.96 31.07
N LEU A 64 -10.29 16.04 30.70
CA LEU A 64 -9.47 14.84 30.42
C LEU A 64 -9.27 13.98 31.67
N THR A 65 -9.06 14.59 32.82
CA THR A 65 -8.92 13.91 34.10
C THR A 65 -10.16 13.08 34.42
N GLU A 66 -11.34 13.68 34.24
CA GLU A 66 -12.62 13.00 34.43
C GLU A 66 -12.84 11.88 33.41
N ALA A 67 -12.62 12.16 32.13
CA ALA A 67 -12.86 11.21 31.04
C ALA A 67 -11.95 9.95 31.14
N VAL A 68 -10.70 10.13 31.57
CA VAL A 68 -9.72 9.03 31.67
C VAL A 68 -9.71 8.38 33.05
N GLY A 69 -10.26 9.05 34.09
CA GLY A 69 -10.34 8.53 35.44
C GLY A 69 -8.97 8.47 36.14
N VAL A 70 -8.15 9.51 35.98
CA VAL A 70 -6.83 9.63 36.63
C VAL A 70 -6.75 10.92 37.44
N SER A 71 -5.78 11.04 38.37
CA SER A 71 -5.58 12.28 39.10
C SER A 71 -5.10 13.42 38.21
N GLN A 72 -5.37 14.67 38.57
CA GLN A 72 -4.95 15.85 37.81
C GLN A 72 -3.42 15.92 37.68
N SER A 73 -2.67 15.55 38.72
CA SER A 73 -1.22 15.50 38.68
C SER A 73 -0.71 14.44 37.70
N THR A 74 -1.32 13.25 37.70
CA THR A 74 -1.02 12.16 36.77
C THR A 74 -1.32 12.57 35.32
N CYS A 75 -2.52 13.13 35.09
CA CYS A 75 -2.92 13.64 33.79
C CYS A 75 -1.92 14.67 33.25
N SER A 76 -1.60 15.69 34.06
CA SER A 76 -0.65 16.74 33.69
C SER A 76 0.75 16.21 33.39
N HIS A 77 1.21 15.19 34.14
CA HIS A 77 2.50 14.53 33.90
C HIS A 77 2.52 13.83 32.53
N HIS A 78 1.49 13.01 32.24
CA HIS A 78 1.41 12.29 30.96
C HIS A 78 1.20 13.22 29.76
N LEU A 79 0.41 14.31 29.92
CA LEU A 79 0.24 15.30 28.87
C LEU A 79 1.53 16.04 28.52
N ARG A 80 2.41 16.34 29.50
CA ARG A 80 3.74 16.91 29.20
C ARG A 80 4.55 15.92 28.37
N LYS A 81 4.57 14.64 28.71
CA LYS A 81 5.28 13.60 27.92
C LYS A 81 4.76 13.50 26.50
N LEU A 82 3.45 13.58 26.29
CA LEU A 82 2.86 13.61 24.96
C LEU A 82 3.19 14.89 24.20
N ALA A 83 3.30 16.03 24.90
CA ALA A 83 3.69 17.29 24.30
C ALA A 83 5.19 17.35 23.96
N ASP A 84 6.04 16.78 24.81
CA ASP A 84 7.51 16.72 24.60
C ASP A 84 7.86 16.02 23.28
N VAL A 85 7.14 14.96 22.92
CA VAL A 85 7.31 14.25 21.64
C VAL A 85 6.43 14.79 20.49
N GLY A 86 5.67 15.85 20.76
CA GLY A 86 4.89 16.55 19.75
C GLY A 86 3.55 15.91 19.38
N PHE A 87 2.97 15.00 20.17
CA PHE A 87 1.67 14.40 19.90
C PHE A 87 0.51 15.34 20.22
N VAL A 88 0.64 16.17 21.24
CA VAL A 88 -0.37 17.16 21.63
C VAL A 88 0.26 18.55 21.75
N ARG A 89 -0.61 19.56 21.66
CA ARG A 89 -0.27 20.94 21.96
C ARG A 89 -0.97 21.38 23.24
N LEU A 90 -0.25 22.07 24.10
CA LEU A 90 -0.77 22.62 25.34
C LEU A 90 -0.84 24.16 25.22
N ARG A 91 -2.02 24.73 25.44
CA ARG A 91 -2.25 26.18 25.43
C ARG A 91 -2.87 26.62 26.76
N LYS A 92 -2.32 27.67 27.38
CA LYS A 92 -2.91 28.26 28.57
C LYS A 92 -3.99 29.27 28.19
N GLU A 93 -5.12 29.21 28.89
CA GLU A 93 -6.19 30.17 28.79
C GLU A 93 -6.72 30.49 30.19
N GLY A 94 -6.31 31.64 30.72
CA GLY A 94 -6.56 31.99 32.12
C GLY A 94 -5.94 30.98 33.08
N THR A 95 -6.78 30.39 33.95
CA THR A 95 -6.36 29.32 34.88
C THR A 95 -6.44 27.92 34.30
N ALA A 96 -7.02 27.75 33.10
CA ALA A 96 -7.17 26.47 32.45
C ALA A 96 -6.00 26.19 31.49
N THR A 97 -5.69 24.93 31.30
CA THR A 97 -4.83 24.45 30.20
C THR A 97 -5.68 23.68 29.22
N LEU A 98 -5.67 24.10 27.98
CA LEU A 98 -6.33 23.48 26.84
C LEU A 98 -5.36 22.56 26.12
N VAL A 99 -5.86 21.44 25.65
CA VAL A 99 -5.09 20.39 24.98
C VAL A 99 -5.75 20.12 23.63
N SER A 100 -4.93 20.06 22.58
CA SER A 100 -5.36 19.66 21.25
C SER A 100 -4.33 18.70 20.62
N VAL A 101 -4.77 17.90 19.65
CA VAL A 101 -3.85 17.06 18.87
C VAL A 101 -2.95 17.96 18.02
N ASN A 102 -1.69 17.60 17.91
CA ASN A 102 -0.82 18.18 16.90
C ASN A 102 -1.12 17.55 15.52
N PRO A 103 -1.59 18.30 14.53
CA PRO A 103 -1.93 17.73 13.22
C PRO A 103 -0.79 16.97 12.54
N ALA A 104 0.47 17.36 12.78
CA ALA A 104 1.63 16.65 12.26
C ALA A 104 1.78 15.21 12.81
N CYS A 105 1.24 14.91 13.99
CA CYS A 105 1.24 13.59 14.60
C CYS A 105 0.38 12.59 13.80
N CYS A 106 -0.76 13.03 13.25
CA CYS A 106 -1.69 12.16 12.52
C CYS A 106 -1.08 11.56 11.24
N THR A 107 -0.08 12.21 10.66
CA THR A 107 0.67 11.72 9.51
C THR A 107 1.99 11.07 9.90
N GLY A 108 2.62 11.52 10.99
CA GLY A 108 3.95 11.08 11.42
C GLY A 108 3.95 9.67 12.02
N LEU A 109 3.03 9.35 12.92
CA LEU A 109 3.03 8.05 13.60
C LEU A 109 2.71 6.87 12.69
N PRO A 110 1.69 6.92 11.80
CA PRO A 110 1.50 5.89 10.78
C PRO A 110 2.73 5.74 9.88
N HIS A 111 3.33 6.86 9.43
CA HIS A 111 4.55 6.84 8.63
C HIS A 111 5.72 6.18 9.38
N ALA A 112 5.89 6.46 10.66
CA ALA A 112 6.93 5.83 11.48
C ALA A 112 6.75 4.32 11.57
N ALA A 113 5.52 3.84 11.77
CA ALA A 113 5.22 2.42 11.78
C ALA A 113 5.53 1.77 10.43
N ASP A 114 5.13 2.39 9.33
CA ASP A 114 5.40 1.93 7.97
C ASP A 114 6.92 1.89 7.69
N ALA A 115 7.67 2.91 8.11
CA ALA A 115 9.13 2.98 7.95
C ALA A 115 9.85 1.86 8.72
N VAL A 116 9.49 1.66 10.00
CA VAL A 116 10.08 0.62 10.86
C VAL A 116 9.76 -0.78 10.32
N MET A 117 8.55 -0.98 9.76
CA MET A 117 8.16 -2.25 9.14
C MET A 117 8.73 -2.45 7.73
N GLY A 118 9.51 -1.49 7.22
CA GLY A 118 10.10 -1.55 5.88
C GLY A 118 9.10 -1.44 4.74
N THR A 119 7.89 -0.92 5.01
CA THR A 119 6.83 -0.78 4.01
C THR A 119 7.01 0.43 3.09
N ILE A 120 7.90 1.37 3.46
CA ILE A 120 8.21 2.59 2.68
C ILE A 120 9.47 2.43 1.82
N VAL A 121 10.17 1.31 1.89
CA VAL A 121 11.40 1.11 1.13
C VAL A 121 11.10 1.11 -0.36
N THR A 122 11.64 2.10 -1.08
CA THR A 122 11.65 2.11 -2.54
C THR A 122 12.45 0.90 -3.03
N ARG A 123 11.78 -0.04 -3.69
CA ARG A 123 12.45 -1.19 -4.27
C ARG A 123 13.10 -0.81 -5.58
N PRO A 124 14.27 -1.40 -5.93
CA PRO A 124 14.86 -1.23 -7.25
C PRO A 124 13.83 -1.59 -8.34
N CYS A 125 13.84 -0.87 -9.45
CA CYS A 125 12.95 -1.13 -10.59
C CYS A 125 13.18 -2.52 -11.22
N CYS A 126 14.35 -3.15 -10.98
CA CYS A 126 14.72 -4.45 -11.48
C CYS A 126 15.02 -5.42 -10.32
N PRO A 127 14.02 -6.09 -9.73
CA PRO A 127 14.28 -7.11 -8.72
C PRO A 127 15.06 -8.27 -9.35
N THR A 128 16.19 -8.62 -8.72
CA THR A 128 17.07 -9.71 -9.17
C THR A 128 16.51 -11.11 -8.93
N ASP A 129 15.37 -11.19 -8.24
CA ASP A 129 14.74 -12.43 -7.76
C ASP A 129 13.42 -12.77 -8.47
N LEU A 130 13.24 -12.28 -9.71
CA LEU A 130 12.13 -12.72 -10.56
C LEU A 130 12.42 -14.11 -11.12
N PRO A 131 11.41 -15.02 -11.19
CA PRO A 131 11.59 -16.32 -11.79
C PRO A 131 11.89 -16.21 -13.29
N THR A 132 12.83 -17.01 -13.76
CA THR A 132 13.30 -16.99 -15.17
C THR A 132 12.37 -17.76 -16.11
N ASP A 133 11.51 -18.61 -15.57
CA ASP A 133 10.53 -19.42 -16.32
C ASP A 133 9.18 -18.72 -16.53
N VAL A 134 9.00 -17.50 -16.00
CA VAL A 134 7.79 -16.72 -16.16
C VAL A 134 8.00 -15.59 -17.14
N THR A 135 7.34 -15.63 -18.28
CA THR A 135 7.34 -14.55 -19.27
C THR A 135 6.07 -13.71 -19.15
N VAL A 136 6.19 -12.37 -19.14
CA VAL A 136 5.03 -11.46 -19.13
C VAL A 136 4.96 -10.70 -20.45
N ARG A 137 3.77 -10.71 -21.06
CA ARG A 137 3.46 -9.98 -22.30
C ARG A 137 2.09 -9.29 -22.24
N ALA A 138 1.82 -8.41 -23.19
CA ALA A 138 0.51 -7.83 -23.37
C ALA A 138 -0.55 -8.93 -23.62
N LEU A 139 -1.75 -8.71 -23.08
CA LEU A 139 -2.91 -9.58 -23.28
C LEU A 139 -3.35 -9.54 -24.76
N SER A 140 -3.55 -10.69 -25.37
CA SER A 140 -4.03 -10.86 -26.74
C SER A 140 -5.45 -11.44 -26.78
N GLU A 141 -6.05 -11.43 -27.97
CA GLU A 141 -7.37 -12.01 -28.22
C GLU A 141 -7.51 -13.46 -27.74
N GLN A 142 -6.46 -14.23 -27.89
CA GLN A 142 -6.44 -15.66 -27.59
C GLN A 142 -6.40 -15.96 -26.09
N ASP A 143 -6.04 -14.99 -25.25
CA ASP A 143 -5.88 -15.16 -23.81
C ASP A 143 -7.19 -15.03 -23.01
N TRP A 144 -8.24 -14.45 -23.61
CA TRP A 144 -9.48 -14.16 -22.90
C TRP A 144 -10.17 -15.37 -22.25
N PRO A 145 -10.17 -16.58 -22.83
CA PRO A 145 -10.71 -17.75 -22.16
C PRO A 145 -9.97 -18.04 -20.84
N ASP A 146 -8.64 -17.99 -20.85
CA ASP A 146 -7.80 -18.24 -19.67
C ASP A 146 -7.94 -17.10 -18.64
N VAL A 147 -7.94 -15.86 -19.07
CA VAL A 147 -8.16 -14.69 -18.19
C VAL A 147 -9.47 -14.85 -17.42
N ARG A 148 -10.55 -15.20 -18.09
CA ARG A 148 -11.86 -15.40 -17.46
C ARG A 148 -11.90 -16.64 -16.57
N ARG A 149 -11.25 -17.75 -16.97
CA ARG A 149 -11.10 -18.93 -16.14
C ARG A 149 -10.38 -18.62 -14.83
N ILE A 150 -9.22 -17.96 -14.91
CA ILE A 150 -8.41 -17.55 -13.76
C ILE A 150 -9.18 -16.58 -12.86
N TYR A 151 -9.97 -15.67 -13.45
CA TYR A 151 -10.84 -14.79 -12.67
C TYR A 151 -11.89 -15.60 -11.90
N GLY A 152 -12.53 -16.58 -12.54
CA GLY A 152 -13.47 -17.49 -11.90
C GLY A 152 -12.84 -18.30 -10.75
N GLU A 153 -11.60 -18.77 -10.92
CA GLU A 153 -10.85 -19.41 -9.83
C GLU A 153 -10.65 -18.47 -8.64
N GLY A 154 -10.35 -17.20 -8.90
CA GLY A 154 -10.25 -16.15 -7.86
C GLY A 154 -11.58 -15.91 -7.15
N ILE A 155 -12.70 -15.82 -7.88
CA ILE A 155 -14.05 -15.68 -7.32
C ILE A 155 -14.39 -16.87 -6.43
N ALA A 156 -14.07 -18.08 -6.87
CA ALA A 156 -14.34 -19.32 -6.12
C ALA A 156 -13.66 -19.35 -4.74
N THR A 157 -12.54 -18.64 -4.56
CA THR A 157 -11.88 -18.51 -3.25
C THR A 157 -12.69 -17.71 -2.25
N ARG A 158 -13.64 -16.89 -2.69
CA ARG A 158 -14.38 -15.90 -1.90
C ARG A 158 -13.48 -14.89 -1.16
N ASN A 159 -12.21 -14.79 -1.56
CA ASN A 159 -11.20 -13.97 -0.89
C ASN A 159 -10.40 -13.06 -1.84
N ALA A 160 -10.81 -12.95 -3.10
CA ALA A 160 -10.06 -12.18 -4.11
C ALA A 160 -10.83 -10.97 -4.66
N THR A 161 -12.15 -10.97 -4.58
CA THR A 161 -13.00 -9.93 -5.20
C THR A 161 -14.40 -9.94 -4.59
N PHE A 162 -15.12 -8.83 -4.73
CA PHE A 162 -16.56 -8.73 -4.45
C PHE A 162 -17.43 -9.31 -5.57
N GLU A 163 -16.90 -9.53 -6.76
CA GLU A 163 -17.64 -10.14 -7.84
C GLU A 163 -18.05 -11.58 -7.46
N THR A 164 -19.28 -11.94 -7.76
CA THR A 164 -19.86 -13.26 -7.49
C THR A 164 -19.95 -14.13 -8.73
N GLU A 165 -19.84 -13.51 -9.90
CA GLU A 165 -19.85 -14.16 -11.21
C GLU A 165 -18.72 -13.62 -12.07
N THR A 166 -18.19 -14.48 -12.96
CA THR A 166 -17.11 -14.06 -13.86
C THR A 166 -17.64 -13.06 -14.91
N PRO A 167 -17.15 -11.80 -14.93
CA PRO A 167 -17.59 -10.81 -15.88
C PRO A 167 -17.36 -11.25 -17.33
N SER A 168 -18.21 -10.73 -18.24
CA SER A 168 -18.00 -10.97 -19.66
C SER A 168 -16.72 -10.29 -20.14
N ARG A 169 -16.11 -10.81 -21.22
CA ARG A 169 -14.99 -10.17 -21.91
C ARG A 169 -15.28 -8.69 -22.17
N ARG A 170 -16.43 -8.38 -22.77
CA ARG A 170 -16.85 -7.00 -23.11
C ARG A 170 -16.83 -6.09 -21.87
N THR A 171 -17.29 -6.58 -20.73
CA THR A 171 -17.28 -5.84 -19.46
C THR A 171 -15.85 -5.54 -19.00
N LEU A 172 -14.95 -6.53 -19.07
CA LEU A 172 -13.55 -6.35 -18.68
C LEU A 172 -12.82 -5.39 -19.63
N GLU A 173 -13.00 -5.55 -20.94
CA GLU A 173 -12.41 -4.67 -21.96
C GLU A 173 -12.83 -3.21 -21.79
N SER A 174 -14.10 -2.96 -21.44
CA SER A 174 -14.60 -1.60 -21.23
C SER A 174 -14.10 -0.93 -19.95
N LYS A 175 -13.68 -1.72 -18.95
CA LYS A 175 -13.18 -1.22 -17.65
C LYS A 175 -11.67 -1.01 -17.66
N TRP A 176 -10.92 -1.87 -18.33
CA TRP A 176 -9.47 -1.91 -18.24
C TRP A 176 -8.79 -0.95 -19.20
N LEU A 177 -7.71 -0.32 -18.75
CA LEU A 177 -6.84 0.49 -19.60
C LEU A 177 -6.19 -0.41 -20.67
N PRO A 178 -6.29 -0.08 -21.98
CA PRO A 178 -5.79 -0.94 -23.06
C PRO A 178 -4.32 -1.31 -22.93
N ASP A 179 -3.48 -0.35 -22.56
CA ASP A 179 -2.02 -0.51 -22.50
C ASP A 179 -1.51 -1.09 -21.16
N HIS A 180 -2.46 -1.45 -20.26
CA HIS A 180 -2.15 -1.99 -18.93
C HIS A 180 -2.89 -3.30 -18.68
N ARG A 181 -2.78 -4.23 -19.64
CA ARG A 181 -3.35 -5.58 -19.61
C ARG A 181 -2.26 -6.59 -19.93
N TRP A 182 -1.91 -7.40 -18.95
CA TRP A 182 -0.77 -8.31 -19.02
C TRP A 182 -1.19 -9.73 -18.72
N VAL A 183 -0.53 -10.70 -19.38
CA VAL A 183 -0.59 -12.12 -19.03
C VAL A 183 0.81 -12.64 -18.73
N ALA A 184 0.90 -13.47 -17.71
CA ALA A 184 2.09 -14.26 -17.42
C ALA A 184 1.94 -15.64 -18.04
N VAL A 185 2.99 -16.12 -18.68
CA VAL A 185 3.04 -17.39 -19.40
C VAL A 185 4.16 -18.26 -18.85
N ILE A 186 3.88 -19.53 -18.58
CA ILE A 186 4.83 -20.58 -18.23
C ILE A 186 4.55 -21.77 -19.15
N ASP A 187 5.58 -22.28 -19.82
CA ASP A 187 5.49 -23.41 -20.75
C ASP A 187 4.34 -23.29 -21.77
N GLY A 188 4.13 -22.07 -22.30
CA GLY A 188 3.06 -21.76 -23.24
C GLY A 188 1.66 -21.62 -22.66
N GLN A 189 1.47 -21.82 -21.35
CA GLN A 189 0.18 -21.71 -20.67
C GLN A 189 0.05 -20.37 -19.95
N VAL A 190 -1.14 -19.75 -20.00
CA VAL A 190 -1.44 -18.52 -19.22
C VAL A 190 -1.56 -18.88 -17.75
N ALA A 191 -0.57 -18.46 -16.97
CA ALA A 191 -0.43 -18.73 -15.53
C ALA A 191 -1.08 -17.65 -14.64
N GLY A 192 -1.35 -16.46 -15.19
CA GLY A 192 -1.96 -15.37 -14.47
C GLY A 192 -2.13 -14.13 -15.34
N TRP A 193 -2.80 -13.11 -14.81
CA TRP A 193 -2.99 -11.84 -15.47
C TRP A 193 -2.94 -10.65 -14.50
N ALA A 194 -2.62 -9.48 -15.04
CA ALA A 194 -2.74 -8.20 -14.34
C ALA A 194 -3.42 -7.19 -15.27
N ALA A 195 -4.22 -6.31 -14.68
CA ALA A 195 -4.85 -5.22 -15.41
C ALA A 195 -4.99 -3.98 -14.51
N ALA A 196 -5.07 -2.79 -15.14
CA ALA A 196 -5.37 -1.54 -14.45
C ALA A 196 -6.70 -0.95 -14.94
N THR A 197 -7.43 -0.34 -14.01
CA THR A 197 -8.72 0.32 -14.24
C THR A 197 -8.63 1.77 -13.80
N PRO A 198 -9.10 2.77 -14.57
CA PRO A 198 -9.17 4.15 -14.10
C PRO A 198 -10.06 4.26 -12.86
N VAL A 199 -9.62 4.98 -11.84
CA VAL A 199 -10.40 5.15 -10.59
C VAL A 199 -11.52 6.17 -10.71
N SER A 200 -11.44 7.06 -11.71
CA SER A 200 -12.41 8.14 -11.91
C SER A 200 -12.37 8.64 -13.35
N PRO A 201 -13.51 9.08 -13.92
CA PRO A 201 -13.55 9.75 -15.22
C PRO A 201 -13.08 11.22 -15.19
N ARG A 202 -12.78 11.78 -14.00
CA ARG A 202 -12.34 13.17 -13.84
C ARG A 202 -10.89 13.31 -14.24
N GLU A 203 -10.58 14.33 -15.06
CA GLU A 203 -9.23 14.59 -15.58
C GLU A 203 -8.14 14.70 -14.50
N CYS A 204 -8.47 15.29 -13.35
CA CYS A 204 -7.54 15.39 -12.21
C CYS A 204 -7.11 14.03 -11.61
N TYR A 205 -7.75 12.93 -12.00
CA TYR A 205 -7.40 11.55 -11.64
C TYR A 205 -6.85 10.73 -12.80
N SER A 206 -6.54 11.35 -13.96
CA SER A 206 -6.11 10.63 -15.17
C SER A 206 -4.87 9.74 -14.97
N GLY A 207 -4.00 10.06 -14.03
CA GLY A 207 -2.84 9.24 -13.69
C GLY A 207 -3.04 8.34 -12.46
N VAL A 208 -4.29 8.10 -12.03
CA VAL A 208 -4.60 7.21 -10.91
C VAL A 208 -5.35 5.99 -11.42
N ALA A 209 -4.82 4.80 -11.17
CA ALA A 209 -5.44 3.55 -11.58
C ALA A 209 -5.50 2.53 -10.44
N GLU A 210 -6.54 1.70 -10.44
CA GLU A 210 -6.65 0.53 -9.58
C GLU A 210 -6.08 -0.69 -10.30
N THR A 211 -5.14 -1.39 -9.67
CA THR A 211 -4.53 -2.60 -10.21
C THR A 211 -5.17 -3.86 -9.66
N SER A 212 -5.32 -4.85 -10.52
CA SER A 212 -5.77 -6.21 -10.18
C SER A 212 -4.75 -7.22 -10.68
N VAL A 213 -4.44 -8.22 -9.85
CA VAL A 213 -3.52 -9.33 -10.18
C VAL A 213 -4.17 -10.64 -9.78
N TYR A 214 -4.24 -11.58 -10.71
CA TYR A 214 -4.78 -12.92 -10.50
C TYR A 214 -3.82 -13.98 -11.01
N VAL A 215 -3.65 -15.05 -10.22
CA VAL A 215 -2.78 -16.18 -10.55
C VAL A 215 -3.60 -17.45 -10.53
N ALA A 216 -3.51 -18.22 -11.60
CA ALA A 216 -4.15 -19.55 -11.69
C ALA A 216 -3.69 -20.45 -10.55
N GLU A 217 -4.60 -21.26 -10.03
CA GLU A 217 -4.36 -22.08 -8.84
C GLU A 217 -3.13 -22.98 -8.99
N ALA A 218 -2.97 -23.62 -10.14
CA ALA A 218 -1.86 -24.51 -10.45
C ALA A 218 -0.48 -23.82 -10.48
N PHE A 219 -0.43 -22.47 -10.59
CA PHE A 219 0.80 -21.70 -10.72
C PHE A 219 1.09 -20.79 -9.52
N ARG A 220 0.30 -20.92 -8.44
CA ARG A 220 0.56 -20.17 -7.19
C ARG A 220 1.89 -20.59 -6.56
N GLY A 221 2.54 -19.67 -5.86
CA GLY A 221 3.85 -19.93 -5.24
C GLY A 221 5.05 -19.92 -6.18
N ARG A 222 4.87 -19.80 -7.51
CA ARG A 222 5.92 -19.80 -8.53
C ARG A 222 6.40 -18.39 -8.93
N GLY A 223 6.09 -17.34 -8.16
CA GLY A 223 6.50 -15.97 -8.45
C GLY A 223 5.70 -15.25 -9.56
N VAL A 224 4.67 -15.89 -10.16
CA VAL A 224 3.84 -15.32 -11.23
C VAL A 224 3.26 -13.96 -10.85
N GLY A 225 2.66 -13.85 -9.66
CA GLY A 225 2.08 -12.59 -9.18
C GLY A 225 3.12 -11.49 -9.03
N LYS A 226 4.34 -11.85 -8.59
CA LYS A 226 5.45 -10.90 -8.45
C LYS A 226 5.89 -10.36 -9.80
N THR A 227 6.04 -11.22 -10.80
CA THR A 227 6.45 -10.83 -12.16
C THR A 227 5.38 -9.97 -12.84
N LEU A 228 4.10 -10.33 -12.69
CA LEU A 228 2.97 -9.54 -13.19
C LEU A 228 2.91 -8.15 -12.56
N LEU A 229 3.00 -8.07 -11.23
CA LEU A 229 2.92 -6.80 -10.52
C LEU A 229 4.13 -5.92 -10.81
N HIS A 230 5.33 -6.50 -10.96
CA HIS A 230 6.52 -5.77 -11.42
C HIS A 230 6.29 -5.16 -12.80
N LYS A 231 5.80 -5.95 -13.78
CA LYS A 231 5.48 -5.43 -15.12
C LYS A 231 4.43 -4.33 -15.07
N GLN A 232 3.39 -4.50 -14.26
CA GLN A 232 2.32 -3.50 -14.11
C GLN A 232 2.86 -2.19 -13.54
N VAL A 233 3.72 -2.26 -12.52
CA VAL A 233 4.34 -1.09 -11.88
C VAL A 233 5.26 -0.35 -12.84
N THR A 234 6.17 -1.06 -13.54
CA THR A 234 7.10 -0.43 -14.48
C THR A 234 6.39 0.20 -15.67
N ALA A 235 5.38 -0.50 -16.24
CA ALA A 235 4.60 0.05 -17.34
C ALA A 235 3.75 1.26 -16.91
N ALA A 236 3.25 1.29 -15.67
CA ALA A 236 2.53 2.43 -15.12
C ALA A 236 3.45 3.65 -14.96
N ASP A 237 4.65 3.45 -14.42
CA ASP A 237 5.65 4.51 -14.28
C ASP A 237 6.05 5.09 -15.65
N GLU A 238 6.30 4.24 -16.65
CA GLU A 238 6.64 4.64 -18.03
C GLU A 238 5.49 5.41 -18.72
N ALA A 239 4.24 5.04 -18.42
CA ALA A 239 3.05 5.68 -18.98
C ALA A 239 2.62 6.97 -18.24
N GLY A 240 3.31 7.34 -17.16
CA GLY A 240 3.00 8.53 -16.37
C GLY A 240 1.80 8.36 -15.43
N LEU A 241 1.43 7.12 -15.09
CA LEU A 241 0.46 6.88 -14.02
C LEU A 241 1.15 7.11 -12.67
N TRP A 242 0.83 8.22 -12.02
CA TRP A 242 1.50 8.63 -10.78
C TRP A 242 1.02 7.91 -9.51
N THR A 243 -0.11 7.19 -9.58
CA THR A 243 -0.60 6.37 -8.46
C THR A 243 -1.24 5.08 -8.97
N LEU A 244 -0.77 3.96 -8.46
CA LEU A 244 -1.48 2.69 -8.49
C LEU A 244 -2.08 2.43 -7.12
N GLN A 245 -3.35 2.03 -7.05
CA GLN A 245 -4.02 1.61 -5.83
C GLN A 245 -4.63 0.21 -5.98
N THR A 246 -4.97 -0.41 -4.87
CA THR A 246 -5.73 -1.66 -4.82
C THR A 246 -6.47 -1.79 -3.50
N SER A 247 -7.57 -2.53 -3.50
CA SER A 247 -8.35 -2.87 -2.30
C SER A 247 -8.38 -4.38 -2.13
N ILE A 248 -7.87 -4.87 -1.00
CA ILE A 248 -7.65 -6.30 -0.74
C ILE A 248 -8.37 -6.70 0.54
N PHE A 249 -9.03 -7.86 0.57
CA PHE A 249 -9.59 -8.38 1.81
C PHE A 249 -8.49 -8.62 2.85
N PRO A 250 -8.69 -8.28 4.14
CA PRO A 250 -7.65 -8.43 5.17
C PRO A 250 -7.12 -9.86 5.31
N GLU A 251 -7.95 -10.86 5.00
CA GLU A 251 -7.60 -12.27 5.05
C GLU A 251 -6.68 -12.71 3.90
N ASN A 252 -6.64 -11.96 2.80
CA ASN A 252 -5.76 -12.23 1.66
C ASN A 252 -4.34 -11.68 1.91
N ARG A 253 -3.71 -12.21 2.97
CA ARG A 253 -2.36 -11.79 3.40
C ARG A 253 -1.30 -11.96 2.30
N ALA A 254 -1.46 -12.98 1.47
CA ALA A 254 -0.53 -13.23 0.36
C ALA A 254 -0.55 -12.08 -0.66
N SER A 255 -1.74 -11.57 -1.03
CA SER A 255 -1.86 -10.43 -1.93
C SER A 255 -1.34 -9.14 -1.28
N ILE A 256 -1.63 -8.91 0.01
CA ILE A 256 -1.11 -7.75 0.75
C ILE A 256 0.43 -7.77 0.75
N ALA A 257 1.04 -8.90 1.13
CA ALA A 257 2.50 -9.06 1.12
C ALA A 257 3.11 -8.89 -0.28
N LEU A 258 2.43 -9.41 -1.31
CA LEU A 258 2.84 -9.23 -2.71
C LEU A 258 2.90 -7.74 -3.09
N HIS A 259 1.86 -6.97 -2.79
CA HIS A 259 1.82 -5.54 -3.10
C HIS A 259 2.84 -4.74 -2.29
N HIS A 260 2.99 -5.02 -0.98
CA HIS A 260 4.08 -4.42 -0.19
C HIS A 260 5.44 -4.70 -0.84
N SER A 261 5.62 -5.93 -1.35
CA SER A 261 6.86 -6.31 -2.04
C SER A 261 7.14 -5.53 -3.32
N ALA A 262 6.14 -4.90 -3.90
CA ALA A 262 6.24 -4.07 -5.10
C ALA A 262 6.20 -2.56 -4.80
N GLY A 263 6.38 -2.17 -3.52
CA GLY A 263 6.46 -0.77 -3.10
C GLY A 263 5.10 -0.12 -2.77
N PHE A 264 4.03 -0.90 -2.67
CA PHE A 264 2.76 -0.38 -2.16
C PHE A 264 2.84 -0.23 -0.64
N ARG A 265 2.23 0.81 -0.10
CA ARG A 265 2.03 1.02 1.33
C ARG A 265 0.55 0.87 1.69
N THR A 266 0.27 0.47 2.90
CA THR A 266 -1.09 0.47 3.43
C THR A 266 -1.53 1.92 3.72
N VAL A 267 -2.67 2.31 3.17
CA VAL A 267 -3.31 3.62 3.45
C VAL A 267 -4.22 3.50 4.67
N GLY A 268 -4.95 2.40 4.78
CA GLY A 268 -5.85 2.14 5.89
C GLY A 268 -6.82 0.99 5.62
N VAL A 269 -7.68 0.72 6.60
CA VAL A 269 -8.76 -0.26 6.49
C VAL A 269 -10.08 0.47 6.25
N ARG A 270 -10.84 0.01 5.28
CA ARG A 270 -12.20 0.46 4.97
C ARG A 270 -13.18 -0.55 5.53
N GLU A 271 -13.69 -0.26 6.71
CA GLU A 271 -14.57 -1.16 7.44
C GLU A 271 -15.95 -1.24 6.79
N ARG A 272 -16.46 -2.47 6.66
CA ARG A 272 -17.80 -2.77 6.12
C ARG A 272 -18.13 -2.02 4.84
N ILE A 273 -17.16 -2.01 3.91
CA ILE A 273 -17.25 -1.20 2.68
C ILE A 273 -18.32 -1.74 1.71
N ALA A 274 -18.53 -3.06 1.69
CA ALA A 274 -19.53 -3.70 0.85
C ALA A 274 -19.96 -5.07 1.42
N GLN A 275 -21.10 -5.58 0.95
CA GLN A 275 -21.54 -6.93 1.27
C GLN A 275 -21.04 -7.93 0.25
N HIS A 276 -20.61 -9.10 0.71
CA HIS A 276 -20.21 -10.23 -0.09
C HIS A 276 -20.89 -11.49 0.44
N HIS A 277 -21.75 -12.12 -0.37
CA HIS A 277 -22.60 -13.22 0.05
C HIS A 277 -23.37 -12.95 1.36
N GLY A 278 -23.95 -11.76 1.48
CA GLY A 278 -24.75 -11.34 2.64
C GLY A 278 -23.94 -10.94 3.88
N THR A 279 -22.62 -11.00 3.83
CA THR A 279 -21.71 -10.62 4.93
C THR A 279 -20.99 -9.31 4.60
N TRP A 280 -20.99 -8.37 5.54
CA TRP A 280 -20.19 -7.15 5.42
C TRP A 280 -18.71 -7.47 5.46
N ARG A 281 -17.95 -6.92 4.52
CA ARG A 281 -16.50 -7.15 4.40
C ARG A 281 -15.73 -5.84 4.48
N ASP A 282 -14.57 -5.94 5.11
CA ASP A 282 -13.58 -4.90 5.14
C ASP A 282 -12.61 -5.03 3.96
N THR A 283 -11.94 -3.94 3.60
CA THR A 283 -10.80 -3.97 2.69
C THR A 283 -9.64 -3.17 3.23
N VAL A 284 -8.44 -3.67 3.02
CA VAL A 284 -7.19 -2.92 3.19
C VAL A 284 -6.94 -2.17 1.90
N MET A 285 -6.86 -0.85 1.99
CA MET A 285 -6.49 0.02 0.87
C MET A 285 -4.97 0.14 0.81
N LEU A 286 -4.38 -0.21 -0.31
CA LEU A 286 -2.96 -0.01 -0.57
C LEU A 286 -2.77 0.93 -1.75
N GLU A 287 -1.70 1.73 -1.71
CA GLU A 287 -1.31 2.60 -2.83
C GLU A 287 0.21 2.56 -3.04
N ARG A 288 0.62 2.77 -4.28
CA ARG A 288 2.00 3.05 -4.66
C ARG A 288 2.05 4.35 -5.45
N ARG A 289 2.96 5.22 -5.11
CA ARG A 289 3.26 6.44 -5.86
C ARG A 289 4.50 6.22 -6.71
N THR A 290 4.47 6.72 -7.95
CA THR A 290 5.68 6.79 -8.78
C THR A 290 6.72 7.67 -8.07
N PRO A 291 7.98 7.24 -7.96
CA PRO A 291 9.05 8.07 -7.40
C PRO A 291 9.15 9.40 -8.15
N SER A 292 9.33 10.51 -7.42
CA SER A 292 9.43 11.86 -8.01
C SER A 292 10.68 12.07 -8.88
N THR A 293 11.60 11.09 -8.89
CA THR A 293 12.80 11.06 -9.72
C THR A 293 12.90 9.68 -10.36
N PRO A 294 13.06 9.56 -11.67
CA PRO A 294 13.34 8.27 -12.29
C PRO A 294 14.66 7.74 -11.73
N THR A 295 14.61 6.69 -10.93
CA THR A 295 15.79 5.97 -10.47
C THR A 295 16.10 4.88 -11.49
N CYS A 296 16.77 5.25 -12.54
CA CYS A 296 17.60 4.37 -13.35
C CYS A 296 18.90 5.08 -13.67
#